data_65ce8fb804f0d99c7cc1a06179ffb496
#
_entry.id   65ce8fb804f0d99c7cc1a06179ffb496
#
_cell.length_a   1.000
_cell.length_b   1.000
_cell.length_c   1.000
_cell.angle_alpha   90.00
_cell.angle_beta   90.00
_cell.angle_gamma   90.00
#
_symmetry.space_group_name_H-M   'P 1'
#
loop_
_entity.id
_entity.type
_entity.pdbx_description
1 polymer ?
#
loop_
_entity_poly.entity_id
_entity_poly.type
_entity_poly.pdbx_seq_one_letter_code
_entity_poly.pdbx_strand_id
1 'polypeptide(L)'
;MTHRYFVRGEDVAPYHPANHTGTTNRRIIGPETVGETGVELLLGIIEKGKGAQPHAHPGIEQVVYMIEGSAVAEVNGERCELGPGDA
;
A
#
# COMPACT_ATOMS: atom_id res chain seq x y z
N MET A 1 12.92 21.22 0.48
CA MET A 1 13.86 20.79 1.54
C MET A 1 13.61 19.33 1.88
N THR A 2 14.66 18.55 1.99
CA THR A 2 14.58 17.14 2.32
C THR A 2 14.73 16.96 3.83
N HIS A 3 13.85 16.20 4.44
CA HIS A 3 13.92 15.85 5.86
C HIS A 3 14.43 14.41 6.00
N ARG A 4 15.20 14.17 7.05
CA ARG A 4 15.74 12.83 7.31
C ARG A 4 14.67 11.82 7.76
N TYR A 5 13.68 12.29 8.54
CA TYR A 5 12.68 11.43 9.18
C TYR A 5 11.25 11.72 8.77
N PHE A 6 11.04 12.74 7.97
CA PHE A 6 9.71 13.18 7.60
C PHE A 6 9.60 13.27 6.09
N VAL A 7 8.49 12.81 5.55
CA VAL A 7 8.22 12.81 4.11
C VAL A 7 6.88 13.45 3.85
N ARG A 8 6.84 14.38 2.88
CA ARG A 8 5.58 14.89 2.37
C ARG A 8 5.11 13.99 1.25
N GLY A 9 3.92 13.41 1.39
CA GLY A 9 3.40 12.46 0.41
C GLY A 9 3.32 13.02 -1.00
N GLU A 10 3.07 14.32 -1.14
CA GLU A 10 3.00 14.99 -2.43
C GLU A 10 4.34 15.03 -3.17
N ASP A 11 5.46 14.88 -2.45
CA ASP A 11 6.79 14.87 -3.04
C ASP A 11 7.22 13.47 -3.51
N VAL A 12 6.42 12.44 -3.23
CA VAL A 12 6.74 11.07 -3.60
C VAL A 12 6.10 10.72 -4.93
N ALA A 13 6.92 10.33 -5.90
CA ALA A 13 6.43 9.92 -7.20
C ALA A 13 5.60 8.62 -7.10
N PRO A 14 4.45 8.55 -7.77
CA PRO A 14 3.67 7.34 -7.81
C PRO A 14 4.30 6.27 -8.70
N TYR A 15 3.97 5.02 -8.44
CA TYR A 15 4.33 3.90 -9.30
C TYR A 15 3.16 2.91 -9.41
N HIS A 16 3.22 2.04 -10.42
CA HIS A 16 2.23 1.01 -10.65
C HIS A 16 2.84 -0.33 -10.27
N PRO A 17 2.40 -0.96 -9.18
CA PRO A 17 3.00 -2.22 -8.72
C PRO A 17 2.72 -3.37 -9.69
N ALA A 18 3.67 -4.30 -9.78
CA ALA A 18 3.53 -5.51 -10.59
C ALA A 18 2.37 -6.37 -10.07
N ASN A 19 1.74 -7.15 -10.96
CA ASN A 19 0.62 -8.04 -10.65
C ASN A 19 -0.62 -7.35 -10.08
N HIS A 20 -0.72 -6.04 -10.26
CA HIS A 20 -1.89 -5.25 -9.93
C HIS A 20 -2.47 -4.62 -11.17
N THR A 21 -3.78 -4.37 -11.16
CA THR A 21 -4.47 -3.62 -12.20
C THR A 21 -5.10 -2.40 -11.57
N GLY A 22 -5.05 -1.26 -12.28
CA GLY A 22 -5.67 -0.01 -11.82
C GLY A 22 -5.19 0.45 -10.46
N THR A 23 -3.97 0.11 -10.07
CA THR A 23 -3.40 0.42 -8.76
C THR A 23 -2.26 1.41 -8.93
N THR A 24 -2.30 2.47 -8.13
CA THR A 24 -1.25 3.47 -8.06
C THR A 24 -0.77 3.56 -6.62
N ASN A 25 0.50 3.32 -6.39
CA ASN A 25 1.11 3.38 -5.06
C ASN A 25 2.10 4.52 -4.95
N ARG A 26 2.22 5.05 -3.73
CA ARG A 26 3.35 5.90 -3.33
C ARG A 26 4.00 5.27 -2.11
N ARG A 27 5.29 4.99 -2.21
CA ARG A 27 6.05 4.52 -1.06
C ARG A 27 6.52 5.72 -0.25
N ILE A 28 5.71 6.11 0.73
CA ILE A 28 5.95 7.30 1.53
C ILE A 28 7.19 7.11 2.40
N ILE A 29 7.25 6.00 3.13
CA ILE A 29 8.41 5.64 3.93
C ILE A 29 9.06 4.41 3.31
N GLY A 30 10.29 4.54 2.90
CA GLY A 30 11.07 3.48 2.29
C GLY A 30 12.51 3.91 2.05
N PRO A 31 13.33 3.03 1.47
CA PRO A 31 14.76 3.33 1.24
C PRO A 31 15.01 4.58 0.40
N GLU A 32 14.15 4.87 -0.55
CA GLU A 32 14.30 6.02 -1.45
C GLU A 32 13.88 7.35 -0.81
N THR A 33 13.24 7.32 0.36
CA THR A 33 12.82 8.56 1.04
C THR A 33 13.59 8.83 2.31
N VAL A 34 13.69 7.86 3.21
CA VAL A 34 14.34 8.05 4.53
C VAL A 34 15.61 7.23 4.68
N GLY A 35 16.02 6.50 3.66
CA GLY A 35 17.13 5.58 3.73
C GLY A 35 16.73 4.23 4.32
N GLU A 36 17.70 3.46 4.75
CA GLU A 36 17.47 2.12 5.27
C GLU A 36 16.56 2.15 6.49
N THR A 37 15.50 1.33 6.43
CA THR A 37 14.51 1.24 7.50
C THR A 37 13.92 -0.16 7.55
N GLY A 38 13.52 -0.59 8.75
CA GLY A 38 12.83 -1.87 8.95
C GLY A 38 11.32 -1.81 8.69
N VAL A 39 10.79 -0.63 8.42
CA VAL A 39 9.35 -0.41 8.18
C VAL A 39 9.17 0.39 6.90
N GLU A 40 8.19 0.00 6.09
CA GLU A 40 7.76 0.77 4.93
C GLU A 40 6.31 1.19 5.07
N LEU A 41 5.97 2.37 4.57
CA LEU A 41 4.60 2.85 4.51
C LEU A 41 4.25 3.17 3.06
N LEU A 42 3.21 2.52 2.55
CA LEU A 42 2.72 2.75 1.20
C LEU A 42 1.29 3.30 1.26
N LEU A 43 1.02 4.30 0.44
CA LEU A 43 -0.34 4.75 0.16
C LEU A 43 -0.74 4.16 -1.18
N GLY A 44 -1.80 3.36 -1.20
CA GLY A 44 -2.30 2.73 -2.42
C GLY A 44 -3.68 3.25 -2.80
N ILE A 45 -3.89 3.49 -4.09
CA ILE A 45 -5.19 3.83 -4.66
C ILE A 45 -5.50 2.80 -5.72
N ILE A 46 -6.67 2.17 -5.60
CA ILE A 46 -7.12 1.13 -6.53
C ILE A 46 -8.41 1.61 -7.19
N GLU A 47 -8.44 1.59 -8.52
CA GLU A 47 -9.64 1.91 -9.28
C GLU A 47 -10.72 0.85 -9.06
N LYS A 48 -11.97 1.27 -9.10
CA LYS A 48 -13.12 0.37 -8.94
C LYS A 48 -13.05 -0.79 -9.95
N GLY A 49 -13.27 -2.00 -9.47
CA GLY A 49 -13.25 -3.21 -10.29
C GLY A 49 -11.85 -3.73 -10.63
N LYS A 50 -10.83 -3.12 -10.10
CA LYS A 50 -9.43 -3.51 -10.29
C LYS A 50 -8.86 -4.07 -9.00
N GLY A 51 -7.66 -4.60 -9.04
CA GLY A 51 -7.03 -5.16 -7.86
C GLY A 51 -5.78 -5.94 -8.18
N ALA A 52 -5.38 -6.78 -7.24
CA ALA A 52 -4.17 -7.58 -7.32
C ALA A 52 -4.48 -9.05 -7.53
N GLN A 53 -3.60 -9.73 -8.22
CA GLN A 53 -3.59 -11.21 -8.25
C GLN A 53 -3.21 -11.71 -6.85
N PRO A 54 -3.71 -12.89 -6.45
CA PRO A 54 -3.27 -13.50 -5.20
C PRO A 54 -1.74 -13.63 -5.15
N HIS A 55 -1.15 -13.18 -4.05
CA HIS A 55 0.31 -13.21 -3.88
C HIS A 55 0.65 -13.22 -2.39
N ALA A 56 1.91 -13.52 -2.11
CA ALA A 56 2.43 -13.51 -0.76
C ALA A 56 3.80 -12.83 -0.73
N HIS A 57 4.17 -12.33 0.44
CA HIS A 57 5.47 -11.71 0.69
C HIS A 57 6.17 -12.48 1.82
N PRO A 58 6.87 -13.59 1.51
CA PRO A 58 7.51 -14.40 2.55
C PRO A 58 8.50 -13.57 3.39
N GLY A 59 8.44 -13.76 4.71
CA GLY A 59 9.34 -13.06 5.63
C GLY A 59 8.95 -11.61 5.93
N ILE A 60 7.80 -11.15 5.45
CA ILE A 60 7.33 -9.79 5.66
C ILE A 60 5.97 -9.83 6.34
N GLU A 61 5.79 -9.00 7.35
CA GLU A 61 4.49 -8.73 7.94
C GLU A 61 3.89 -7.48 7.32
N GLN A 62 2.59 -7.53 7.05
CA GLN A 62 1.89 -6.44 6.39
C GLN A 62 0.54 -6.18 7.02
N VAL A 63 0.20 -4.91 7.19
CA VAL A 63 -1.12 -4.46 7.63
C VAL A 63 -1.68 -3.51 6.57
N VAL A 64 -2.94 -3.68 6.25
CA VAL A 64 -3.66 -2.76 5.36
C VAL A 64 -4.77 -2.09 6.16
N TYR A 65 -4.82 -0.77 6.08
CA TYR A 65 -5.87 0.03 6.71
C TYR A 65 -6.62 0.79 5.63
N MET A 66 -7.95 0.63 5.59
CA MET A 66 -8.80 1.30 4.60
C MET A 66 -9.09 2.74 5.04
N ILE A 67 -8.75 3.69 4.19
CA ILE A 67 -9.00 5.12 4.45
C ILE A 67 -10.34 5.53 3.87
N GLU A 68 -10.61 5.16 2.62
CA GLU A 68 -11.88 5.47 1.94
C GLU A 68 -12.22 4.41 0.91
N GLY A 69 -13.48 4.39 0.49
CA GLY A 69 -13.97 3.40 -0.47
C GLY A 69 -14.25 2.06 0.17
N SER A 70 -14.40 1.04 -0.65
CA SER A 70 -14.60 -0.33 -0.20
C SER A 70 -13.86 -1.31 -1.09
N ALA A 71 -13.45 -2.42 -0.51
CA ALA A 71 -12.77 -3.48 -1.23
C ALA A 71 -13.09 -4.84 -0.61
N VAL A 72 -12.97 -5.89 -1.40
CA VAL A 72 -13.00 -7.25 -0.88
C VAL A 72 -11.56 -7.72 -0.71
N ALA A 73 -11.22 -8.11 0.51
CA ALA A 73 -9.91 -8.66 0.82
C ALA A 73 -10.01 -10.17 1.05
N GLU A 74 -8.98 -10.88 0.66
CA GLU A 74 -8.87 -12.32 0.91
C GLU A 74 -7.49 -12.62 1.48
N VAL A 75 -7.48 -13.28 2.66
CA VAL A 75 -6.25 -13.69 3.33
C VAL A 75 -6.43 -15.12 3.82
N ASN A 76 -5.55 -16.00 3.39
CA ASN A 76 -5.59 -17.42 3.77
C ASN A 76 -6.96 -18.07 3.52
N GLY A 77 -7.60 -17.71 2.41
CA GLY A 77 -8.91 -18.25 2.04
C GLY A 77 -10.11 -17.58 2.71
N GLU A 78 -9.88 -16.68 3.66
CA GLU A 78 -10.94 -15.91 4.30
C GLU A 78 -11.18 -14.61 3.54
N ARG A 79 -12.42 -14.35 3.18
CA ARG A 79 -12.83 -13.16 2.43
C ARG A 79 -13.67 -12.24 3.30
N CYS A 80 -13.41 -10.95 3.18
CA CYS A 80 -14.15 -9.94 3.91
C CYS A 80 -14.26 -8.66 3.08
N GLU A 81 -15.42 -8.04 3.12
CA GLU A 81 -15.60 -6.71 2.57
C GLU A 81 -15.13 -5.68 3.60
N LEU A 82 -14.23 -4.80 3.20
CA LEU A 82 -13.66 -3.77 4.05
C LEU A 82 -14.12 -2.39 3.60
N GLY A 83 -14.47 -1.56 4.57
CA GLY A 83 -14.78 -0.16 4.38
C GLY A 83 -13.83 0.74 5.19
N PRO A 84 -14.08 2.07 5.18
CA PRO A 84 -13.22 2.99 5.91
C PRO A 84 -13.09 2.64 7.39
N GLY A 85 -11.86 2.61 7.89
CA GLY A 85 -11.57 2.26 9.27
C GLY A 85 -11.33 0.78 9.52
N ASP A 86 -11.52 -0.07 8.53
CA ASP A 86 -11.29 -1.51 8.64
C ASP A 86 -9.85 -1.87 8.27
N ALA A 87 -9.36 -2.99 8.80
CA ALA A 87 -7.99 -3.45 8.56
C ALA A 87 -7.90 -4.96 8.51
#